data_42c97ea3e9902aee23cc5066fa4bc748
#
_entry.id   42c97ea3e9902aee23cc5066fa4bc748
#
_cell.length_a   1.000
_cell.length_b   1.000
_cell.length_c   1.000
_cell.angle_alpha   90.00
_cell.angle_beta   90.00
_cell.angle_gamma   90.00
#
_symmetry.space_group_name_H-M   'P 1'
#
loop_
_entity.id
_entity.type
_entity.pdbx_description
1 polymer ?
#
loop_
_entity_poly.entity_id
_entity_poly.type
_entity_poly.pdbx_seq_one_letter_code
_entity_poly.pdbx_strand_id
1 'polypeptide(L)'
;MKVLVYPPNSLILADLVERFGHEPVVLMKEVAKHVRDAEIDAPPLNITEEDIKRSLKYVSVEEPAGLKGRIGLLAPLLEKAEASIILTDAPPTYGCMGCAVANELFKFLIRKKGIPTLEVRYEGGEKMEEMVAKIKDFLERLRKQEQEAHEAKKEGIGESGEREAV
;
A
#
# COMPACT_ATOMS: atom_id res chain seq x y z
N MET A 1 2.32 11.57 -3.41
CA MET A 1 1.39 10.70 -2.62
C MET A 1 2.05 9.36 -2.29
N LYS A 2 1.62 8.72 -1.19
CA LYS A 2 2.04 7.38 -0.77
C LYS A 2 1.11 6.32 -1.38
N VAL A 3 1.61 5.54 -2.33
CA VAL A 3 0.83 4.58 -3.11
C VAL A 3 1.12 3.16 -2.65
N LEU A 4 0.13 2.51 -2.04
CA LEU A 4 0.21 1.10 -1.66
C LEU A 4 0.08 0.23 -2.91
N VAL A 5 1.04 -0.65 -3.14
CA VAL A 5 0.97 -1.65 -4.21
C VAL A 5 0.62 -3.02 -3.65
N TYR A 6 -0.25 -3.72 -4.35
CA TYR A 6 -0.59 -5.10 -4.05
C TYR A 6 -0.45 -5.98 -5.31
N PRO A 7 0.32 -7.06 -5.30
CA PRO A 7 1.02 -7.68 -4.14
C PRO A 7 2.09 -6.78 -3.51
N PRO A 8 2.21 -6.78 -2.17
CA PRO A 8 3.06 -5.83 -1.45
C PRO A 8 4.57 -6.09 -1.59
N ASN A 9 4.95 -7.12 -2.32
CA ASN A 9 6.32 -7.50 -2.66
C ASN A 9 6.67 -7.24 -4.14
N SER A 10 5.79 -6.61 -4.90
CA SER A 10 6.04 -6.32 -6.31
C SER A 10 7.03 -5.16 -6.49
N LEU A 11 8.26 -5.49 -6.85
CA LEU A 11 9.30 -4.49 -7.15
C LEU A 11 9.01 -3.74 -8.45
N ILE A 12 8.40 -4.39 -9.42
CA ILE A 12 8.03 -3.78 -10.71
C ILE A 12 6.99 -2.68 -10.51
N LEU A 13 5.95 -2.94 -9.72
CA LEU A 13 4.96 -1.92 -9.40
C LEU A 13 5.54 -0.80 -8.56
N ALA A 14 6.44 -1.12 -7.62
CA ALA A 14 7.12 -0.12 -6.82
C ALA A 14 7.98 0.82 -7.67
N ASP A 15 8.79 0.27 -8.58
CA ASP A 15 9.60 1.05 -9.53
C ASP A 15 8.71 1.95 -10.41
N LEU A 16 7.60 1.41 -10.91
CA LEU A 16 6.67 2.18 -11.71
C LEU A 16 6.09 3.37 -10.93
N VAL A 17 5.66 3.16 -9.69
CA VAL A 17 5.15 4.22 -8.82
C VAL A 17 6.21 5.31 -8.58
N GLU A 18 7.47 4.93 -8.34
CA GLU A 18 8.58 5.87 -8.14
C GLU A 18 8.86 6.70 -9.40
N ARG A 19 8.83 6.09 -10.58
CA ARG A 19 9.04 6.78 -11.86
C ARG A 19 7.99 7.86 -12.14
N PHE A 20 6.79 7.72 -11.60
CA PHE A 20 5.73 8.72 -11.71
C PHE A 20 5.74 9.76 -10.57
N GLY A 21 6.78 9.75 -9.72
CA GLY A 21 7.00 10.75 -8.66
C GLY A 21 6.19 10.50 -7.40
N HIS A 22 5.71 9.27 -7.19
CA HIS A 22 5.02 8.86 -5.98
C HIS A 22 5.92 7.99 -5.08
N GLU A 23 5.58 7.89 -3.81
CA GLU A 23 6.27 7.03 -2.84
C GLU A 23 5.58 5.66 -2.78
N PRO A 24 6.24 4.56 -3.21
CA PRO A 24 5.63 3.24 -3.09
C PRO A 24 5.64 2.75 -1.64
N VAL A 25 4.49 2.31 -1.17
CA VAL A 25 4.32 1.66 0.13
C VAL A 25 4.36 0.16 -0.09
N VAL A 26 5.49 -0.45 0.25
CA VAL A 26 5.78 -1.87 -0.02
C VAL A 26 6.36 -2.59 1.19
N LEU A 27 6.07 -3.89 1.30
CA LEU A 27 6.53 -4.72 2.40
C LEU A 27 8.06 -4.82 2.47
N MET A 28 8.74 -4.83 1.32
CA MET A 28 10.19 -4.97 1.27
C MET A 28 10.94 -3.83 1.98
N LYS A 29 10.38 -2.62 2.01
CA LYS A 29 10.98 -1.50 2.77
C LYS A 29 10.89 -1.74 4.28
N GLU A 30 9.81 -2.34 4.78
CA GLU A 30 9.67 -2.70 6.20
C GLU A 30 10.59 -3.89 6.56
N VAL A 31 10.61 -4.91 5.72
CA VAL A 31 11.54 -6.05 5.87
C VAL A 31 13.00 -5.58 5.92
N ALA A 32 13.39 -4.64 5.04
CA ALA A 32 14.74 -4.11 5.02
C ALA A 32 15.14 -3.38 6.31
N LYS A 33 14.21 -2.77 7.02
CA LYS A 33 14.45 -2.17 8.34
C LYS A 33 14.77 -3.24 9.38
N HIS A 34 13.99 -4.32 9.39
CA HIS A 34 14.19 -5.43 10.33
C HIS A 34 15.51 -6.17 10.07
N VAL A 35 15.90 -6.38 8.82
CA VAL A 35 17.18 -7.03 8.47
C VAL A 35 18.41 -6.24 8.96
N ARG A 36 18.28 -4.93 9.10
CA ARG A 36 19.37 -4.07 9.56
C ARG A 36 19.47 -3.97 11.09
N ASP A 37 18.51 -4.49 11.79
CA ASP A 37 18.50 -4.51 13.25
C ASP A 37 19.19 -5.78 13.75
N ALA A 38 20.40 -5.62 14.30
CA ALA A 38 21.19 -6.75 14.80
C ALA A 38 20.60 -7.42 16.06
N GLU A 39 19.65 -6.79 16.73
CA GLU A 39 18.98 -7.33 17.91
C GLU A 39 17.81 -8.25 17.54
N ILE A 40 17.37 -8.24 16.30
CA ILE A 40 16.33 -9.15 15.82
C ILE A 40 16.96 -10.49 15.43
N ASP A 41 16.98 -11.41 16.36
CA ASP A 41 17.41 -12.81 16.16
C ASP A 41 16.38 -13.64 15.38
N ALA A 42 15.87 -13.10 14.27
CA ALA A 42 14.78 -13.74 13.54
C ALA A 42 14.87 -13.46 12.05
N PRO A 43 14.43 -14.39 11.17
CA PRO A 43 14.31 -14.12 9.76
C PRO A 43 13.46 -12.87 9.50
N PRO A 44 13.71 -12.11 8.41
CA PRO A 44 13.09 -10.81 8.14
C PRO A 44 11.54 -10.80 8.09
N LEU A 45 10.93 -11.96 7.97
CA LEU A 45 9.47 -12.17 7.97
C LEU A 45 8.96 -12.78 9.27
N ASN A 46 9.79 -12.82 10.31
CA ASN A 46 9.33 -13.33 11.60
C ASN A 46 8.27 -12.40 12.19
N ILE A 47 7.19 -13.03 12.60
CA ILE A 47 6.05 -12.38 13.24
C ILE A 47 6.42 -12.14 14.69
N THR A 48 6.38 -10.88 15.11
CA THR A 48 6.58 -10.48 16.49
C THR A 48 5.25 -10.48 17.26
N GLU A 49 5.33 -10.44 18.59
CA GLU A 49 4.15 -10.29 19.43
C GLU A 49 3.42 -8.96 19.14
N GLU A 50 4.14 -7.91 18.79
CA GLU A 50 3.58 -6.61 18.41
C GLU A 50 2.78 -6.68 17.12
N ASP A 51 3.24 -7.45 16.14
CA ASP A 51 2.49 -7.67 14.90
C ASP A 51 1.18 -8.38 15.17
N ILE A 52 1.18 -9.38 16.06
CA ILE A 52 -0.03 -10.06 16.49
C ILE A 52 -0.98 -9.10 17.20
N LYS A 53 -0.50 -8.29 18.15
CA LYS A 53 -1.31 -7.28 18.84
C LYS A 53 -1.92 -6.26 17.87
N ARG A 54 -1.12 -5.80 16.91
CA ARG A 54 -1.57 -4.85 15.87
C ARG A 54 -2.68 -5.42 15.00
N SER A 55 -2.59 -6.71 14.68
CA SER A 55 -3.59 -7.37 13.84
C SER A 55 -4.98 -7.43 14.48
N LEU A 56 -5.08 -7.39 15.81
CA LEU A 56 -6.35 -7.47 16.54
C LEU A 56 -7.31 -6.29 16.27
N LYS A 57 -6.84 -5.23 15.61
CA LYS A 57 -7.72 -4.19 15.07
C LYS A 57 -8.55 -4.67 13.88
N TYR A 58 -8.12 -5.73 13.21
CA TYR A 58 -8.65 -6.16 11.92
C TYR A 58 -9.19 -7.60 11.92
N VAL A 59 -8.75 -8.41 12.87
CA VAL A 59 -9.10 -9.83 12.95
C VAL A 59 -9.45 -10.23 14.38
N SER A 60 -10.23 -11.30 14.52
CA SER A 60 -10.56 -11.89 15.81
C SER A 60 -9.32 -12.48 16.50
N VAL A 61 -9.36 -12.49 17.84
CA VAL A 61 -8.34 -13.16 18.66
C VAL A 61 -8.25 -14.68 18.38
N GLU A 62 -9.32 -15.27 17.90
CA GLU A 62 -9.44 -16.70 17.61
C GLU A 62 -8.79 -17.11 16.29
N GLU A 63 -8.47 -16.12 15.42
CA GLU A 63 -7.83 -16.42 14.15
C GLU A 63 -6.43 -17.03 14.32
N PRO A 64 -5.99 -17.89 13.37
CA PRO A 64 -4.67 -18.50 13.41
C PRO A 64 -3.54 -17.47 13.52
N ALA A 65 -2.49 -17.80 14.29
CA ALA A 65 -1.33 -16.91 14.50
C ALA A 65 -0.69 -16.45 13.18
N GLY A 66 -0.60 -17.34 12.18
CA GLY A 66 -0.07 -17.00 10.85
C GLY A 66 -0.89 -15.94 10.10
N LEU A 67 -2.21 -15.97 10.22
CA LEU A 67 -3.08 -14.93 9.66
C LEU A 67 -2.88 -13.61 10.40
N LYS A 68 -2.94 -13.66 11.73
CA LYS A 68 -2.72 -12.48 12.58
C LYS A 68 -1.40 -11.80 12.31
N GLY A 69 -0.31 -12.57 12.31
CA GLY A 69 1.01 -12.03 12.05
C GLY A 69 1.14 -11.39 10.68
N ARG A 70 0.58 -12.02 9.64
CA ARG A 70 0.61 -11.47 8.30
C ARG A 70 -0.19 -10.16 8.20
N ILE A 71 -1.37 -10.11 8.78
CA ILE A 71 -2.16 -8.86 8.81
C ILE A 71 -1.44 -7.79 9.65
N GLY A 72 -0.82 -8.15 10.76
CA GLY A 72 -0.04 -7.24 11.58
C GLY A 72 1.15 -6.61 10.85
N LEU A 73 1.84 -7.38 10.00
CA LEU A 73 2.91 -6.88 9.13
C LEU A 73 2.39 -5.93 8.03
N LEU A 74 1.20 -6.21 7.49
CA LEU A 74 0.63 -5.43 6.39
C LEU A 74 -0.14 -4.19 6.86
N ALA A 75 -0.64 -4.19 8.10
CA ALA A 75 -1.43 -3.09 8.64
C ALA A 75 -0.72 -1.72 8.59
N PRO A 76 0.58 -1.58 8.91
CA PRO A 76 1.29 -0.32 8.79
C PRO A 76 1.36 0.21 7.37
N LEU A 77 1.38 -0.67 6.38
CA LEU A 77 1.35 -0.28 4.96
C LEU A 77 0.00 0.34 4.62
N LEU A 78 -1.07 -0.30 5.08
CA LEU A 78 -2.43 0.20 4.90
C LEU A 78 -2.61 1.57 5.57
N GLU A 79 -2.13 1.73 6.80
CA GLU A 79 -2.24 2.99 7.55
C GLU A 79 -1.57 4.16 6.83
N LYS A 80 -0.40 3.94 6.23
CA LYS A 80 0.38 4.95 5.51
C LYS A 80 -0.17 5.29 4.12
N ALA A 81 -0.98 4.42 3.52
CA ALA A 81 -1.43 4.56 2.14
C ALA A 81 -2.39 5.72 1.93
N GLU A 82 -2.15 6.52 0.90
CA GLU A 82 -3.00 7.63 0.42
C GLU A 82 -3.71 7.27 -0.89
N ALA A 83 -3.15 6.33 -1.64
CA ALA A 83 -3.76 5.72 -2.81
C ALA A 83 -3.31 4.25 -2.91
N SER A 84 -3.92 3.45 -3.77
CA SER A 84 -3.52 2.05 -3.94
C SER A 84 -3.66 1.54 -5.36
N ILE A 85 -2.82 0.55 -5.70
CA ILE A 85 -2.90 -0.27 -6.91
C ILE A 85 -3.02 -1.72 -6.49
N ILE A 86 -4.10 -2.38 -6.89
CA ILE A 86 -4.33 -3.80 -6.62
C ILE A 86 -4.23 -4.56 -7.94
N LEU A 87 -3.24 -5.44 -8.04
CA LEU A 87 -3.13 -6.38 -9.13
C LEU A 87 -3.86 -7.67 -8.74
N THR A 88 -4.98 -7.94 -9.40
CA THR A 88 -5.76 -9.16 -9.20
C THR A 88 -5.29 -10.27 -10.13
N ASP A 89 -5.61 -11.52 -9.77
CA ASP A 89 -5.28 -12.72 -10.56
C ASP A 89 -3.78 -12.90 -10.88
N ALA A 90 -2.91 -12.23 -10.13
CA ALA A 90 -1.49 -12.52 -10.17
C ALA A 90 -1.25 -13.99 -9.77
N PRO A 91 -0.28 -14.67 -10.38
CA PRO A 91 0.01 -16.05 -10.04
C PRO A 91 0.13 -16.22 -8.53
N PRO A 92 -0.45 -17.26 -7.94
CA PRO A 92 -0.45 -17.44 -6.50
C PRO A 92 0.99 -17.58 -6.00
N THR A 93 1.43 -16.62 -5.23
CA THR A 93 2.76 -16.60 -4.61
C THR A 93 2.81 -17.52 -3.39
N TYR A 94 1.65 -18.00 -2.93
CA TYR A 94 1.51 -18.73 -1.68
C TYR A 94 0.59 -19.92 -1.85
N GLY A 95 1.12 -21.10 -1.56
CA GLY A 95 0.41 -22.36 -1.70
C GLY A 95 -0.46 -22.74 -0.51
N CYS A 96 -0.65 -21.88 0.50
CA CYS A 96 -1.44 -22.26 1.68
C CYS A 96 -2.75 -21.45 1.80
N MET A 97 -3.77 -22.10 2.38
CA MET A 97 -5.09 -21.51 2.61
C MET A 97 -5.02 -20.23 3.47
N GLY A 98 -4.21 -20.24 4.53
CA GLY A 98 -4.06 -19.09 5.42
C GLY A 98 -3.48 -17.86 4.71
N CYS A 99 -2.55 -18.08 3.77
CA CYS A 99 -2.03 -16.97 2.94
C CYS A 99 -3.10 -16.42 2.00
N ALA A 100 -3.93 -17.29 1.41
CA ALA A 100 -5.02 -16.86 0.55
C ALA A 100 -6.05 -16.02 1.32
N VAL A 101 -6.46 -16.47 2.51
CA VAL A 101 -7.38 -15.71 3.38
C VAL A 101 -6.80 -14.37 3.78
N ALA A 102 -5.52 -14.32 4.19
CA ALA A 102 -4.86 -13.06 4.53
C ALA A 102 -4.80 -12.09 3.35
N ASN A 103 -4.57 -12.60 2.14
CA ASN A 103 -4.53 -11.79 0.93
C ASN A 103 -5.89 -11.17 0.60
N GLU A 104 -6.95 -11.97 0.65
CA GLU A 104 -8.31 -11.47 0.38
C GLU A 104 -8.75 -10.47 1.45
N LEU A 105 -8.49 -10.75 2.73
CA LEU A 105 -8.76 -9.82 3.81
C LEU A 105 -8.01 -8.50 3.62
N PHE A 106 -6.74 -8.54 3.25
CA PHE A 106 -5.96 -7.32 3.06
C PHE A 106 -6.48 -6.49 1.88
N LYS A 107 -6.83 -7.12 0.76
CA LYS A 107 -7.49 -6.43 -0.37
C LYS A 107 -8.83 -5.81 0.05
N PHE A 108 -9.62 -6.52 0.85
CA PHE A 108 -10.86 -5.98 1.42
C PHE A 108 -10.60 -4.74 2.28
N LEU A 109 -9.58 -4.78 3.15
CA LEU A 109 -9.20 -3.65 4.01
C LEU A 109 -8.75 -2.43 3.20
N ILE A 110 -8.01 -2.64 2.10
CA ILE A 110 -7.64 -1.56 1.17
C ILE A 110 -8.90 -0.89 0.61
N ARG A 111 -9.83 -1.68 0.08
CA ARG A 111 -11.10 -1.17 -0.48
C ARG A 111 -11.91 -0.41 0.57
N LYS A 112 -11.99 -0.97 1.79
CA LYS A 112 -12.72 -0.35 2.90
C LYS A 112 -12.13 0.98 3.35
N LYS A 113 -10.84 1.22 3.13
CA LYS A 113 -10.18 2.47 3.50
C LYS A 113 -10.72 3.68 2.73
N GLY A 114 -11.31 3.49 1.56
CA GLY A 114 -11.92 4.55 0.76
C GLY A 114 -10.94 5.50 0.07
N ILE A 115 -9.67 5.10 -0.05
CA ILE A 115 -8.66 5.85 -0.81
C ILE A 115 -8.79 5.59 -2.31
N PRO A 116 -8.30 6.50 -3.18
CA PRO A 116 -8.22 6.27 -4.61
C PRO A 116 -7.54 4.93 -4.90
N THR A 117 -8.25 4.02 -5.54
CA THR A 117 -7.78 2.64 -5.76
C THR A 117 -7.96 2.24 -7.21
N LEU A 118 -6.89 1.79 -7.85
CA LEU A 118 -6.94 1.14 -9.15
C LEU A 118 -6.85 -0.38 -8.96
N GLU A 119 -7.85 -1.11 -9.45
CA GLU A 119 -7.79 -2.55 -9.56
C GLU A 119 -7.54 -2.95 -11.01
N VAL A 120 -6.50 -3.72 -11.26
CA VAL A 120 -6.12 -4.23 -12.58
C VAL A 120 -5.95 -5.73 -12.51
N ARG A 121 -6.46 -6.41 -13.54
CA ARG A 121 -6.26 -7.84 -13.69
C ARG A 121 -4.90 -8.12 -14.34
N TYR A 122 -4.17 -9.09 -13.78
CA TYR A 122 -2.97 -9.60 -14.41
C TYR A 122 -3.38 -10.63 -15.47
N GLU A 123 -3.22 -10.30 -16.74
CA GLU A 123 -3.63 -11.18 -17.83
C GLU A 123 -2.42 -11.79 -18.59
N GLY A 124 -1.21 -11.31 -18.32
CA GLY A 124 0.01 -11.77 -19.01
C GLY A 124 0.05 -11.49 -20.51
N GLY A 125 1.16 -11.83 -21.17
CA GLY A 125 1.29 -11.76 -22.62
C GLY A 125 1.00 -10.38 -23.22
N GLU A 126 0.27 -10.36 -24.34
CA GLU A 126 -0.01 -9.16 -25.15
C GLU A 126 -0.83 -8.09 -24.39
N LYS A 127 -1.61 -8.48 -23.38
CA LYS A 127 -2.42 -7.55 -22.58
C LYS A 127 -1.65 -6.83 -21.48
N MET A 128 -0.37 -7.15 -21.33
CA MET A 128 0.47 -6.49 -20.31
C MET A 128 0.65 -5.00 -20.61
N GLU A 129 0.71 -4.62 -21.88
CA GLU A 129 0.83 -3.22 -22.29
C GLU A 129 -0.40 -2.40 -21.87
N GLU A 130 -1.60 -2.95 -22.07
CA GLU A 130 -2.84 -2.29 -21.64
C GLU A 130 -2.89 -2.13 -20.12
N MET A 131 -2.46 -3.15 -19.39
CA MET A 131 -2.39 -3.10 -17.93
C MET A 131 -1.44 -1.98 -17.47
N VAL A 132 -0.26 -1.91 -18.05
CA VAL A 132 0.74 -0.88 -17.75
C VAL A 132 0.20 0.51 -18.11
N ALA A 133 -0.48 0.66 -19.24
CA ALA A 133 -1.10 1.93 -19.64
C ALA A 133 -2.13 2.40 -18.59
N LYS A 134 -3.03 1.53 -18.13
CA LYS A 134 -4.00 1.85 -17.07
C LYS A 134 -3.34 2.30 -15.77
N ILE A 135 -2.23 1.66 -15.39
CA ILE A 135 -1.47 2.03 -14.19
C ILE A 135 -0.84 3.41 -14.37
N LYS A 136 -0.23 3.67 -15.52
CA LYS A 136 0.36 4.99 -15.85
C LYS A 136 -0.69 6.10 -15.78
N ASP A 137 -1.83 5.92 -16.46
CA ASP A 137 -2.93 6.90 -16.45
C ASP A 137 -3.45 7.18 -15.04
N PHE A 138 -3.50 6.16 -14.20
CA PHE A 138 -3.91 6.33 -12.81
C PHE A 138 -2.88 7.15 -12.01
N LEU A 139 -1.60 6.84 -12.12
CA LEU A 139 -0.53 7.56 -11.44
C LEU A 139 -0.43 9.01 -11.91
N GLU A 140 -0.59 9.28 -13.19
CA GLU A 140 -0.64 10.65 -13.73
C GLU A 140 -1.83 11.45 -13.18
N ARG A 141 -3.00 10.83 -13.05
CA ARG A 141 -4.17 11.46 -12.42
C ARG A 141 -3.91 11.81 -10.96
N LEU A 142 -3.33 10.89 -10.20
CA LEU A 142 -2.96 11.15 -8.79
C LEU A 142 -1.99 12.34 -8.68
N ARG A 143 -1.02 12.42 -9.59
CA ARG A 143 -0.06 13.54 -9.61
C ARG A 143 -0.73 14.88 -9.89
N LYS A 144 -1.68 14.93 -10.82
CA LYS A 144 -2.46 16.14 -11.09
C LYS A 144 -3.28 16.57 -9.89
N GLN A 145 -3.97 15.63 -9.24
CA GLN A 145 -4.76 15.90 -8.03
C GLN A 145 -3.89 16.44 -6.88
N GLU A 146 -2.67 15.91 -6.73
CA GLU A 146 -1.72 16.39 -5.71
C GLU A 146 -1.27 17.83 -6.00
N GLN A 147 -1.03 18.17 -7.27
CA GLN A 147 -0.66 19.52 -7.71
C GLN A 147 -1.81 20.51 -7.48
N GLU A 148 -3.02 20.18 -7.91
CA GLU A 148 -4.21 21.01 -7.72
C GLU A 148 -4.50 21.26 -6.24
N ALA A 149 -4.39 20.22 -5.40
CA ALA A 149 -4.55 20.36 -3.96
C ALA A 149 -3.45 21.23 -3.30
N HIS A 150 -2.26 21.24 -3.85
CA HIS A 150 -1.16 22.09 -3.37
C HIS A 150 -1.35 23.54 -3.78
N GLU A 151 -1.82 23.80 -4.99
CA GLU A 151 -2.12 25.13 -5.49
C GLU A 151 -3.28 25.77 -4.73
N ALA A 152 -4.38 25.04 -4.53
CA ALA A 152 -5.53 25.51 -3.76
C ALA A 152 -5.17 25.88 -2.30
N LYS A 153 -4.23 25.13 -1.69
CA LYS A 153 -3.72 25.48 -0.36
C LYS A 153 -2.88 26.74 -0.33
N LYS A 154 -2.15 27.06 -1.40
CA LYS A 154 -1.36 28.30 -1.49
C LYS A 154 -2.26 29.51 -1.66
N GLU A 155 -3.31 29.43 -2.46
CA GLU A 155 -4.26 30.50 -2.69
C GLU A 155 -5.08 30.81 -1.42
N GLY A 156 -5.53 29.77 -0.67
CA GLY A 156 -6.29 29.97 0.58
C GLY A 156 -5.48 30.57 1.74
N ILE A 157 -4.15 30.53 1.70
CA ILE A 157 -3.30 31.16 2.72
C ILE A 157 -3.04 32.65 2.41
N GLY A 158 -3.20 33.06 1.14
CA GLY A 158 -3.04 34.46 0.72
C GLY A 158 -4.17 35.41 1.18
N GLU A 159 -5.39 34.90 1.36
CA GLU A 159 -6.55 35.73 1.72
C GLU A 159 -6.72 36.00 3.22
N SER A 160 -6.05 35.25 4.09
CA SER A 160 -6.14 35.45 5.54
C SER A 160 -5.14 36.45 6.13
N GLY A 161 -4.21 36.95 5.33
CA GLY A 161 -3.15 37.91 5.76
C GLY A 161 -3.51 39.39 5.67
N GLU A 162 -4.63 39.77 5.03
CA GLU A 162 -4.96 41.20 4.81
C GLU A 162 -6.12 41.73 5.68
N ARG A 163 -6.61 41.02 6.66
CA ARG A 163 -7.74 41.48 7.52
C ARG A 163 -7.37 41.87 8.94
N GLU A 164 -6.12 42.00 9.29
CA GLU A 164 -5.69 42.55 10.61
C GLU A 164 -4.75 43.74 10.48
N ALA A 165 -5.18 44.77 9.81
CA ALA A 165 -4.55 46.10 9.89
C ALA A 165 -5.55 47.21 9.53
N VAL A 166 -6.50 47.45 10.43
CA VAL A 166 -7.20 48.76 10.58
C VAL A 166 -7.58 48.94 12.04
#